data_bcbf988e4756d3a4d7444542ea002a95
#
_entry.id   bcbf988e4756d3a4d7444542ea002a95
#
_cell.length_a   1.000
_cell.length_b   1.000
_cell.length_c   1.000
_cell.angle_alpha   90.00
_cell.angle_beta   90.00
_cell.angle_gamma   90.00
#
_symmetry.space_group_name_H-M   'P 1'
#
loop_
_entity.id
_entity.type
_entity.pdbx_description
1 polymer ?
#
loop_
_entity_poly.entity_id
_entity_poly.type
_entity_poly.pdbx_seq_one_letter_code
_entity_poly.pdbx_strand_id
1 'polypeptide(L)'
;FSLSARSGSFDLLLWPETAWPGFLAEDRGARAMLGWLLSETGVLLSGSAEREETGAGTVYRNSVLAIAPDGTVLTRYAKHHLVPFGEYVPWRSVLPFQRLVQSLGDFAPGPGPRTLAIGPHPYVGVAICYEAIFPGHVADDAIRPDWIFNATNDAWFGTSIGPWQHLASARMRAVEEGLPLVRAANTGISAVVDAYGRTLAMLELGTAGIIDTRLPRPLSPTPY
;
A
#
# COMPACT_ATOMS: atom_id res chain seq x y z
N PHE A 1 7.95 -14.60 -6.64
CA PHE A 1 8.58 -15.12 -5.41
C PHE A 1 7.56 -15.62 -4.41
N SER A 2 6.55 -14.83 -4.02
CA SER A 2 5.52 -15.30 -3.08
C SER A 2 4.82 -16.58 -3.58
N LEU A 3 4.55 -16.67 -4.89
CA LEU A 3 3.91 -17.83 -5.51
C LEU A 3 4.79 -19.08 -5.52
N SER A 4 6.11 -18.94 -5.41
CA SER A 4 7.06 -20.05 -5.28
C SER A 4 7.45 -20.34 -3.82
N ALA A 5 6.99 -19.53 -2.88
CA ALA A 5 7.17 -19.74 -1.45
C ALA A 5 6.17 -20.78 -0.92
N ARG A 6 6.21 -21.06 0.38
CA ARG A 6 5.34 -22.05 0.99
C ARG A 6 3.87 -21.63 0.88
N SER A 7 3.04 -22.44 0.24
CA SER A 7 1.59 -22.27 0.28
C SER A 7 1.03 -22.50 1.69
N GLY A 8 0.04 -21.73 2.09
CA GLY A 8 -0.65 -21.89 3.36
C GLY A 8 0.14 -21.47 4.61
N SER A 9 1.18 -20.62 4.49
CA SER A 9 2.08 -20.33 5.61
C SER A 9 2.18 -18.86 6.01
N PHE A 10 1.54 -17.94 5.29
CA PHE A 10 1.62 -16.52 5.61
C PHE A 10 0.42 -16.06 6.43
N ASP A 11 0.69 -15.47 7.60
CA ASP A 11 -0.33 -14.79 8.40
C ASP A 11 -0.64 -13.41 7.81
N LEU A 12 0.41 -12.67 7.40
CA LEU A 12 0.28 -11.43 6.65
C LEU A 12 1.17 -11.51 5.42
N LEU A 13 0.59 -11.40 4.24
CA LEU A 13 1.29 -11.30 2.97
C LEU A 13 1.09 -9.90 2.40
N LEU A 14 2.18 -9.19 2.15
CA LEU A 14 2.15 -7.78 1.76
C LEU A 14 2.72 -7.61 0.35
N TRP A 15 1.90 -7.14 -0.55
CA TRP A 15 2.29 -6.88 -1.93
C TRP A 15 2.27 -5.39 -2.24
N PRO A 16 3.19 -4.89 -3.09
CA PRO A 16 3.34 -3.47 -3.38
C PRO A 16 2.15 -2.85 -4.10
N GLU A 17 2.24 -1.55 -4.37
CA GLU A 17 1.29 -0.80 -5.18
C GLU A 17 1.15 -1.42 -6.57
N THR A 18 -0.07 -1.53 -7.07
CA THR A 18 -0.40 -2.12 -8.39
C THR A 18 0.29 -3.45 -8.67
N ALA A 19 0.41 -4.29 -7.65
CA ALA A 19 1.09 -5.59 -7.74
C ALA A 19 0.37 -6.59 -8.65
N TRP A 20 -0.94 -6.45 -8.82
CA TRP A 20 -1.74 -7.26 -9.72
C TRP A 20 -2.05 -6.50 -11.02
N PRO A 21 -1.78 -7.10 -12.20
CA PRO A 21 -2.11 -6.48 -13.50
C PRO A 21 -3.62 -6.59 -13.74
N GLY A 22 -4.34 -5.52 -13.56
CA GLY A 22 -5.79 -5.45 -13.74
C GLY A 22 -6.57 -5.20 -12.44
N PHE A 23 -7.83 -5.61 -12.40
CA PHE A 23 -8.75 -5.32 -11.30
C PHE A 23 -8.91 -6.54 -10.40
N LEU A 24 -8.04 -6.68 -9.41
CA LEU A 24 -8.03 -7.83 -8.51
C LEU A 24 -9.36 -8.01 -7.76
N ALA A 25 -10.05 -6.90 -7.46
CA ALA A 25 -11.38 -6.95 -6.82
C ALA A 25 -12.43 -7.71 -7.66
N GLU A 26 -12.28 -7.75 -8.97
CA GLU A 26 -13.21 -8.41 -9.90
C GLU A 26 -12.75 -9.83 -10.25
N ASP A 27 -11.48 -10.14 -10.12
CA ASP A 27 -10.89 -11.44 -10.48
C ASP A 27 -10.99 -12.45 -9.32
N ARG A 28 -12.12 -13.15 -9.25
CA ARG A 28 -12.35 -14.19 -8.23
C ARG A 28 -11.36 -15.34 -8.31
N GLY A 29 -10.97 -15.73 -9.53
CA GLY A 29 -10.02 -16.82 -9.75
C GLY A 29 -8.65 -16.48 -9.20
N ALA A 30 -8.17 -15.28 -9.51
CA ALA A 30 -6.92 -14.77 -8.95
C ALA A 30 -6.94 -14.71 -7.43
N ARG A 31 -8.00 -14.12 -6.84
CA ARG A 31 -8.12 -14.03 -5.38
C ARG A 31 -8.12 -15.40 -4.70
N ALA A 32 -8.86 -16.37 -5.24
CA ALA A 32 -8.87 -17.74 -4.71
C ALA A 32 -7.49 -18.39 -4.80
N MET A 33 -6.79 -18.22 -5.92
CA MET A 33 -5.41 -18.71 -6.09
C MET A 33 -4.45 -18.08 -5.08
N LEU A 34 -4.54 -16.77 -4.87
CA LEU A 34 -3.70 -16.04 -3.93
C LEU A 34 -4.00 -16.43 -2.47
N GLY A 35 -5.25 -16.74 -2.17
CA GLY A 35 -5.67 -17.22 -0.85
C GLY A 35 -4.95 -18.50 -0.41
N TRP A 36 -4.54 -19.37 -1.34
CA TRP A 36 -3.78 -20.60 -1.02
C TRP A 36 -2.37 -20.33 -0.46
N LEU A 37 -1.86 -19.11 -0.60
CA LEU A 37 -0.58 -18.73 -0.01
C LEU A 37 -0.70 -18.46 1.49
N LEU A 38 -1.91 -18.23 1.98
CA LEU A 38 -2.18 -17.75 3.34
C LEU A 38 -2.41 -18.92 4.31
N SER A 39 -2.12 -18.70 5.59
CA SER A 39 -2.61 -19.56 6.67
C SER A 39 -4.14 -19.46 6.78
N GLU A 40 -4.78 -20.32 7.57
CA GLU A 40 -6.25 -20.35 7.71
C GLU A 40 -6.84 -19.00 8.13
N THR A 41 -6.10 -18.21 8.85
CA THR A 41 -6.48 -16.87 9.31
C THR A 41 -5.70 -15.76 8.62
N GLY A 42 -4.89 -16.11 7.61
CA GLY A 42 -3.99 -15.19 6.94
C GLY A 42 -4.72 -14.11 6.14
N VAL A 43 -4.02 -13.00 5.86
CA VAL A 43 -4.54 -11.91 5.02
C VAL A 43 -3.48 -11.44 4.04
N LEU A 44 -3.86 -11.32 2.78
CA LEU A 44 -3.07 -10.62 1.77
C LEU A 44 -3.50 -9.17 1.70
N LEU A 45 -2.56 -8.24 1.89
CA LEU A 45 -2.72 -6.84 1.52
C LEU A 45 -2.03 -6.60 0.18
N SER A 46 -2.80 -6.27 -0.86
CA SER A 46 -2.27 -6.08 -2.21
C SER A 46 -2.73 -4.77 -2.83
N GLY A 47 -1.77 -4.04 -3.40
CA GLY A 47 -2.09 -2.92 -4.28
C GLY A 47 -2.76 -3.39 -5.56
N SER A 48 -3.85 -2.73 -5.95
CA SER A 48 -4.61 -2.99 -7.17
C SER A 48 -5.32 -1.73 -7.64
N ALA A 49 -5.47 -1.58 -8.95
CA ALA A 49 -6.47 -0.67 -9.47
C ALA A 49 -7.87 -1.22 -9.17
N GLU A 50 -8.80 -0.33 -8.91
CA GLU A 50 -10.24 -0.63 -8.85
C GLU A 50 -10.99 0.25 -9.84
N ARG A 51 -12.12 -0.22 -10.32
CA ARG A 51 -13.07 0.56 -11.10
C ARG A 51 -14.46 0.45 -10.51
N GLU A 52 -15.20 1.53 -10.62
CA GLU A 52 -16.58 1.64 -10.15
C GLU A 52 -17.42 2.31 -11.23
N GLU A 53 -18.48 1.65 -11.66
CA GLU A 53 -19.44 2.24 -12.57
C GLU A 53 -20.39 3.14 -11.78
N THR A 54 -20.41 4.42 -12.14
CA THR A 54 -21.28 5.42 -11.53
C THR A 54 -22.24 5.97 -12.57
N GLY A 55 -23.29 6.67 -12.14
CA GLY A 55 -24.19 7.35 -13.07
C GLY A 55 -23.52 8.43 -13.97
N ALA A 56 -22.31 8.84 -13.61
CA ALA A 56 -21.50 9.81 -14.37
C ALA A 56 -20.38 9.15 -15.21
N GLY A 57 -20.26 7.82 -15.19
CA GLY A 57 -19.25 7.04 -15.92
C GLY A 57 -18.37 6.20 -15.00
N THR A 58 -17.34 5.59 -15.59
CA THR A 58 -16.39 4.73 -14.85
C THR A 58 -15.39 5.58 -14.06
N VAL A 59 -15.30 5.30 -12.77
CA VAL A 59 -14.33 5.91 -11.84
C VAL A 59 -13.24 4.87 -11.51
N TYR A 60 -11.98 5.28 -11.62
CA TYR A 60 -10.83 4.45 -11.24
C TYR A 60 -10.25 4.90 -9.91
N ARG A 61 -9.78 3.94 -9.10
CA ARG A 61 -9.09 4.20 -7.82
C ARG A 61 -7.82 3.38 -7.74
N ASN A 62 -6.79 3.95 -7.13
CA ASN A 62 -5.59 3.23 -6.72
C ASN A 62 -5.82 2.75 -5.29
N SER A 63 -5.86 1.44 -5.07
CA SER A 63 -6.34 0.86 -3.81
C SER A 63 -5.40 -0.22 -3.27
N VAL A 64 -5.50 -0.46 -1.96
CA VAL A 64 -5.03 -1.68 -1.30
C VAL A 64 -6.23 -2.49 -0.88
N LEU A 65 -6.24 -3.76 -1.27
CA LEU A 65 -7.28 -4.74 -0.91
C LEU A 65 -6.76 -5.66 0.18
N ALA A 66 -7.56 -5.93 1.19
CA ALA A 66 -7.34 -6.99 2.18
C ALA A 66 -8.14 -8.23 1.76
N ILE A 67 -7.45 -9.33 1.50
CA ILE A 67 -8.03 -10.55 0.93
C ILE A 67 -7.81 -11.71 1.89
N ALA A 68 -8.90 -12.43 2.21
CA ALA A 68 -8.91 -13.61 3.06
C ALA A 68 -8.48 -14.88 2.29
N PRO A 69 -8.22 -16.01 2.98
CA PRO A 69 -7.80 -17.25 2.35
C PRO A 69 -8.81 -17.82 1.35
N ASP A 70 -10.11 -17.56 1.54
CA ASP A 70 -11.18 -17.96 0.62
C ASP A 70 -11.33 -17.03 -0.60
N GLY A 71 -10.46 -16.01 -0.73
CA GLY A 71 -10.50 -15.00 -1.77
C GLY A 71 -11.52 -13.86 -1.54
N THR A 72 -12.16 -13.83 -0.37
CA THR A 72 -13.07 -12.72 0.00
C THR A 72 -12.29 -11.43 0.23
N VAL A 73 -12.77 -10.33 -0.30
CA VAL A 73 -12.26 -8.99 0.01
C VAL A 73 -12.86 -8.55 1.34
N LEU A 74 -12.05 -8.54 2.41
CA LEU A 74 -12.45 -8.16 3.76
C LEU A 74 -12.72 -6.66 3.87
N THR A 75 -11.80 -5.89 3.36
CA THR A 75 -11.84 -4.42 3.38
C THR A 75 -10.91 -3.85 2.32
N ARG A 76 -10.99 -2.53 2.09
CA ARG A 76 -10.18 -1.83 1.10
C ARG A 76 -9.84 -0.42 1.58
N TYR A 77 -8.74 0.09 1.07
CA TYR A 77 -8.32 1.47 1.21
C TYR A 77 -8.11 2.06 -0.18
N ALA A 78 -8.64 3.24 -0.45
CA ALA A 78 -8.41 3.98 -1.67
C ALA A 78 -7.49 5.18 -1.40
N LYS A 79 -6.45 5.33 -2.21
CA LYS A 79 -5.48 6.41 -2.15
C LYS A 79 -6.17 7.77 -2.18
N HIS A 80 -5.88 8.64 -1.21
CA HIS A 80 -6.51 9.96 -1.11
C HIS A 80 -5.60 11.09 -1.60
N HIS A 81 -4.28 10.99 -1.42
CA HIS A 81 -3.31 11.93 -1.99
C HIS A 81 -2.76 11.41 -3.32
N LEU A 82 -3.36 11.86 -4.40
CA LEU A 82 -2.97 11.47 -5.76
C LEU A 82 -1.75 12.28 -6.22
N VAL A 83 -0.92 11.66 -7.06
CA VAL A 83 0.24 12.31 -7.68
C VAL A 83 -0.22 13.21 -8.81
N PRO A 84 0.02 14.55 -8.73
CA PRO A 84 -0.30 15.46 -9.81
C PRO A 84 0.46 15.08 -11.10
N PHE A 85 -0.22 15.19 -12.26
CA PHE A 85 0.27 14.81 -13.60
C PHE A 85 0.62 13.31 -13.78
N GLY A 86 0.64 12.53 -12.72
CA GLY A 86 0.81 11.08 -12.76
C GLY A 86 -0.54 10.36 -12.71
N GLU A 87 -1.33 10.61 -11.68
CA GLU A 87 -2.61 9.95 -11.43
C GLU A 87 -3.82 10.80 -11.84
N TYR A 88 -3.66 12.12 -11.90
CA TYR A 88 -4.67 13.05 -12.43
C TYR A 88 -4.01 14.27 -13.07
N VAL A 89 -4.74 14.97 -13.93
CA VAL A 89 -4.29 16.23 -14.52
C VAL A 89 -4.99 17.42 -13.86
N PRO A 90 -4.24 18.26 -13.08
CA PRO A 90 -4.82 19.47 -12.52
C PRO A 90 -5.31 20.42 -13.61
N TRP A 91 -6.45 21.11 -13.35
CA TRP A 91 -7.01 22.14 -14.26
C TRP A 91 -7.21 21.67 -15.71
N ARG A 92 -7.55 20.41 -15.91
CA ARG A 92 -7.76 19.82 -17.24
C ARG A 92 -8.78 20.58 -18.11
N SER A 93 -9.75 21.23 -17.49
CA SER A 93 -10.76 22.05 -18.17
C SER A 93 -10.21 23.37 -18.71
N VAL A 94 -9.05 23.82 -18.27
CA VAL A 94 -8.46 25.13 -18.60
C VAL A 94 -7.15 25.01 -19.35
N LEU A 95 -6.37 23.95 -19.09
CA LEU A 95 -5.01 23.78 -19.60
C LEU A 95 -4.89 22.49 -20.43
N PRO A 96 -4.32 22.55 -21.67
CA PRO A 96 -4.18 21.39 -22.55
C PRO A 96 -3.01 20.47 -22.15
N PHE A 97 -2.79 20.24 -20.86
CA PHE A 97 -1.73 19.34 -20.41
C PHE A 97 -2.10 17.89 -20.63
N GLN A 98 -1.16 17.11 -21.13
CA GLN A 98 -1.25 15.66 -21.21
C GLN A 98 -0.63 15.03 -19.97
N ARG A 99 -1.08 13.83 -19.64
CA ARG A 99 -0.44 13.01 -18.58
C ARG A 99 0.98 12.65 -18.97
N LEU A 100 1.86 12.62 -17.99
CA LEU A 100 3.22 12.10 -18.15
C LEU A 100 3.21 10.58 -18.33
N VAL A 101 2.16 9.91 -17.87
CA VAL A 101 2.00 8.46 -17.99
C VAL A 101 0.61 8.12 -18.54
N GLN A 102 0.59 7.32 -19.59
CA GLN A 102 -0.64 6.74 -20.13
C GLN A 102 -1.09 5.60 -19.23
N SER A 103 -2.15 5.81 -18.47
CA SER A 103 -2.80 4.83 -17.61
C SER A 103 -4.31 4.77 -17.92
N LEU A 104 -5.01 3.93 -17.16
CA LEU A 104 -6.45 3.62 -17.34
C LEU A 104 -7.42 4.82 -17.40
N GLY A 105 -7.01 6.01 -17.00
CA GLY A 105 -7.86 7.19 -16.86
C GLY A 105 -7.42 7.99 -15.63
N ASP A 106 -8.04 9.14 -15.31
CA ASP A 106 -7.74 9.86 -14.09
C ASP A 106 -8.27 9.06 -12.89
N PHE A 107 -7.42 8.87 -11.88
CA PHE A 107 -7.85 8.29 -10.63
C PHE A 107 -8.66 9.30 -9.82
N ALA A 108 -9.68 8.81 -9.11
CA ALA A 108 -10.40 9.60 -8.13
C ALA A 108 -9.79 9.39 -6.73
N PRO A 109 -9.70 10.45 -5.92
CA PRO A 109 -9.18 10.33 -4.56
C PRO A 109 -10.12 9.51 -3.66
N GLY A 110 -9.54 8.82 -2.68
CA GLY A 110 -10.25 8.22 -1.57
C GLY A 110 -10.70 9.25 -0.52
N PRO A 111 -11.41 8.81 0.52
CA PRO A 111 -12.00 9.72 1.53
C PRO A 111 -10.98 10.29 2.54
N GLY A 112 -9.77 9.75 2.62
CA GLY A 112 -8.75 10.15 3.59
C GLY A 112 -8.09 8.96 4.30
N PRO A 113 -7.22 9.22 5.30
CA PRO A 113 -6.62 8.18 6.12
C PRO A 113 -7.67 7.30 6.75
N ARG A 114 -7.39 6.01 6.84
CA ARG A 114 -8.34 5.06 7.39
C ARG A 114 -7.63 3.86 8.00
N THR A 115 -8.07 3.47 9.19
CA THR A 115 -7.65 2.24 9.84
C THR A 115 -8.51 1.08 9.37
N LEU A 116 -7.86 0.00 8.94
CA LEU A 116 -8.52 -1.21 8.46
C LEU A 116 -8.46 -2.31 9.52
N ALA A 117 -9.62 -2.93 9.77
CA ALA A 117 -9.70 -4.20 10.48
C ALA A 117 -9.48 -5.34 9.47
N ILE A 118 -8.48 -6.18 9.73
CA ILE A 118 -8.05 -7.26 8.84
C ILE A 118 -8.13 -8.62 9.54
N GLY A 119 -9.34 -9.00 9.95
CA GLY A 119 -9.58 -10.24 10.67
C GLY A 119 -8.97 -10.24 12.08
N PRO A 120 -8.31 -11.33 12.51
CA PRO A 120 -7.74 -11.43 13.86
C PRO A 120 -6.39 -10.69 14.01
N HIS A 121 -5.91 -10.04 12.98
CA HIS A 121 -4.62 -9.34 12.99
C HIS A 121 -4.73 -7.92 13.53
N PRO A 122 -3.61 -7.31 13.97
CA PRO A 122 -3.56 -5.91 14.39
C PRO A 122 -4.11 -4.96 13.33
N TYR A 123 -4.77 -3.90 13.76
CA TYR A 123 -5.31 -2.86 12.90
C TYR A 123 -4.22 -2.17 12.07
N VAL A 124 -4.47 -1.98 10.78
CA VAL A 124 -3.50 -1.40 9.85
C VAL A 124 -3.94 -0.05 9.31
N GLY A 125 -3.07 0.94 9.40
CA GLY A 125 -3.12 2.15 8.60
C GLY A 125 -2.45 1.90 7.24
N VAL A 126 -3.00 2.45 6.17
CA VAL A 126 -2.44 2.26 4.83
C VAL A 126 -2.01 3.60 4.24
N ALA A 127 -0.81 3.62 3.68
CA ALA A 127 -0.31 4.75 2.90
C ALA A 127 0.20 4.23 1.54
N ILE A 128 -0.40 4.70 0.45
CA ILE A 128 -0.01 4.28 -0.90
C ILE A 128 0.99 5.30 -1.47
N CYS A 129 2.23 4.84 -1.68
CA CYS A 129 3.29 5.57 -2.38
C CYS A 129 3.47 7.01 -1.87
N TYR A 130 3.10 7.99 -2.67
CA TYR A 130 3.20 9.44 -2.41
C TYR A 130 2.60 9.87 -1.06
N GLU A 131 1.61 9.15 -0.53
CA GLU A 131 0.98 9.47 0.75
C GLU A 131 1.97 9.44 1.93
N ALA A 132 3.01 8.60 1.86
CA ALA A 132 4.01 8.49 2.91
C ALA A 132 4.86 9.77 3.11
N ILE A 133 4.82 10.73 2.20
CA ILE A 133 5.57 11.99 2.37
C ILE A 133 4.83 13.02 3.26
N PHE A 134 3.51 12.85 3.48
CA PHE A 134 2.69 13.82 4.21
C PHE A 134 2.61 13.50 5.70
N PRO A 135 3.13 14.38 6.58
CA PRO A 135 2.97 14.24 8.04
C PRO A 135 1.49 14.29 8.45
N GLY A 136 1.09 13.48 9.45
CA GLY A 136 -0.28 13.48 9.97
C GLY A 136 -1.35 12.96 9.00
N HIS A 137 -0.97 12.31 7.89
CA HIS A 137 -1.91 11.81 6.87
C HIS A 137 -1.74 10.31 6.57
N VAL A 138 -1.13 9.56 7.47
CA VAL A 138 -0.89 8.11 7.31
C VAL A 138 -1.61 7.25 8.34
N ALA A 139 -2.14 7.88 9.38
CA ALA A 139 -2.95 7.23 10.41
C ALA A 139 -4.32 7.89 10.48
N ASP A 140 -5.31 7.15 10.99
CA ASP A 140 -6.67 7.62 11.21
C ASP A 140 -6.77 8.22 12.61
N ASP A 141 -7.23 9.47 12.72
CA ASP A 141 -7.36 10.17 14.00
C ASP A 141 -8.47 9.57 14.88
N ALA A 142 -9.47 8.93 14.28
CA ALA A 142 -10.59 8.36 15.02
C ALA A 142 -10.26 6.98 15.60
N ILE A 143 -9.52 6.16 14.86
CA ILE A 143 -9.12 4.81 15.24
C ILE A 143 -7.64 4.65 14.94
N ARG A 144 -6.80 4.78 15.96
CA ARG A 144 -5.35 4.62 15.79
C ARG A 144 -5.02 3.19 15.34
N PRO A 145 -4.28 3.00 14.22
CA PRO A 145 -3.80 1.69 13.82
C PRO A 145 -2.68 1.19 14.75
N ASP A 146 -2.39 -0.11 14.68
CA ASP A 146 -1.26 -0.73 15.39
C ASP A 146 0.04 -0.66 14.57
N TRP A 147 -0.07 -0.51 13.24
CA TRP A 147 1.05 -0.43 12.32
C TRP A 147 0.63 0.22 10.99
N ILE A 148 1.63 0.62 10.19
CA ILE A 148 1.44 1.25 8.90
C ILE A 148 1.91 0.30 7.79
N PHE A 149 1.06 0.04 6.80
CA PHE A 149 1.43 -0.59 5.55
C PHE A 149 1.65 0.47 4.48
N ASN A 150 2.89 0.57 3.98
CA ASN A 150 3.23 1.43 2.85
C ASN A 150 3.40 0.60 1.58
N ALA A 151 2.36 0.55 0.76
CA ALA A 151 2.41 -0.05 -0.58
C ALA A 151 2.91 0.98 -1.58
N THR A 152 4.00 0.71 -2.30
CA THR A 152 4.58 1.72 -3.20
C THR A 152 5.08 1.15 -4.51
N ASN A 153 5.19 2.02 -5.51
CA ASN A 153 5.86 1.76 -6.77
C ASN A 153 6.85 2.89 -7.06
N ASP A 154 8.12 2.63 -6.84
CA ASP A 154 9.21 3.61 -7.03
C ASP A 154 9.80 3.61 -8.45
N ALA A 155 9.18 2.93 -9.42
CA ALA A 155 9.65 2.87 -10.80
C ALA A 155 9.82 4.27 -11.44
N TRP A 156 9.05 5.24 -10.97
CA TRP A 156 9.14 6.65 -11.38
C TRP A 156 10.51 7.28 -11.14
N PHE A 157 11.21 6.86 -10.09
CA PHE A 157 12.48 7.43 -9.66
C PHE A 157 13.68 6.75 -10.33
N GLY A 158 13.47 5.58 -10.96
CA GLY A 158 14.57 4.78 -11.52
C GLY A 158 15.62 4.46 -10.45
N THR A 159 16.89 4.63 -10.83
CA THR A 159 18.05 4.42 -9.94
C THR A 159 18.58 5.70 -9.28
N SER A 160 17.76 6.76 -9.26
CA SER A 160 18.14 8.03 -8.63
C SER A 160 18.15 7.94 -7.10
N ILE A 161 18.40 9.06 -6.43
CA ILE A 161 18.28 9.20 -4.97
C ILE A 161 16.82 9.11 -4.48
N GLY A 162 15.83 9.24 -5.39
CA GLY A 162 14.41 9.28 -5.07
C GLY A 162 13.90 8.16 -4.19
N PRO A 163 14.16 6.87 -4.49
CA PRO A 163 13.73 5.74 -3.64
C PRO A 163 14.25 5.84 -2.20
N TRP A 164 15.48 6.32 -2.00
CA TRP A 164 16.08 6.51 -0.67
C TRP A 164 15.41 7.64 0.10
N GLN A 165 15.11 8.77 -0.56
CA GLN A 165 14.40 9.90 0.03
C GLN A 165 12.97 9.50 0.37
N HIS A 166 12.31 8.73 -0.48
CA HIS A 166 10.96 8.23 -0.26
C HIS A 166 10.91 7.26 0.93
N LEU A 167 11.87 6.33 1.05
CA LEU A 167 12.00 5.48 2.24
C LEU A 167 12.28 6.32 3.49
N ALA A 168 13.13 7.34 3.42
CA ALA A 168 13.42 8.22 4.56
C ALA A 168 12.15 8.94 5.04
N SER A 169 11.32 9.44 4.12
CA SER A 169 10.01 10.04 4.46
C SER A 169 9.09 9.03 5.14
N ALA A 170 8.98 7.81 4.62
CA ALA A 170 8.17 6.76 5.24
C ALA A 170 8.66 6.41 6.65
N ARG A 171 9.98 6.34 6.87
CA ARG A 171 10.57 6.13 8.21
C ARG A 171 10.23 7.25 9.20
N MET A 172 10.17 8.49 8.73
CA MET A 172 9.74 9.60 9.58
C MET A 172 8.28 9.43 10.02
N ARG A 173 7.40 8.96 9.15
CA ARG A 173 6.00 8.63 9.54
C ARG A 173 5.96 7.60 10.67
N ALA A 174 6.79 6.56 10.62
CA ALA A 174 6.87 5.59 11.70
C ALA A 174 7.22 6.23 13.05
N VAL A 175 8.16 7.17 13.07
CA VAL A 175 8.60 7.88 14.29
C VAL A 175 7.53 8.85 14.79
N GLU A 176 6.95 9.64 13.90
CA GLU A 176 5.92 10.63 14.23
C GLU A 176 4.69 9.97 14.85
N GLU A 177 4.21 8.89 14.24
CA GLU A 177 3.04 8.16 14.71
C GLU A 177 3.36 7.19 15.87
N GLY A 178 4.65 6.91 16.15
CA GLY A 178 5.04 5.87 17.11
C GLY A 178 4.57 4.47 16.67
N LEU A 179 4.48 4.23 15.37
CA LEU A 179 3.97 3.00 14.77
C LEU A 179 5.05 2.32 13.94
N PRO A 180 5.15 0.97 13.99
CA PRO A 180 6.00 0.27 13.03
C PRO A 180 5.44 0.43 11.61
N LEU A 181 6.33 0.46 10.63
CA LEU A 181 5.98 0.58 9.22
C LEU A 181 6.56 -0.57 8.42
N VAL A 182 5.71 -1.23 7.64
CA VAL A 182 6.14 -2.24 6.68
C VAL A 182 5.89 -1.71 5.28
N ARG A 183 6.99 -1.61 4.52
CA ARG A 183 6.97 -1.10 3.15
C ARG A 183 7.22 -2.24 2.17
N ALA A 184 6.27 -2.44 1.27
CA ALA A 184 6.45 -3.28 0.10
C ALA A 184 6.58 -2.37 -1.14
N ALA A 185 7.70 -2.47 -1.84
CA ALA A 185 8.02 -1.61 -2.97
C ALA A 185 8.21 -2.41 -4.25
N ASN A 186 7.51 -1.99 -5.31
CA ASN A 186 7.83 -2.41 -6.66
C ASN A 186 8.99 -1.54 -7.19
N THR A 187 10.07 -2.17 -7.65
CA THR A 187 11.31 -1.53 -8.12
C THR A 187 11.96 -0.55 -7.14
N GLY A 188 11.46 -0.44 -5.92
CA GLY A 188 11.98 0.42 -4.87
C GLY A 188 12.69 -0.37 -3.76
N ILE A 189 12.77 0.24 -2.59
CA ILE A 189 13.35 -0.35 -1.40
C ILE A 189 12.22 -0.85 -0.51
N SER A 190 12.13 -2.18 -0.31
CA SER A 190 11.21 -2.76 0.68
C SER A 190 11.89 -2.79 2.04
N ALA A 191 11.14 -2.49 3.10
CA ALA A 191 11.72 -2.42 4.43
C ALA A 191 10.69 -2.70 5.54
N VAL A 192 11.20 -3.22 6.66
CA VAL A 192 10.49 -3.28 7.93
C VAL A 192 11.16 -2.32 8.89
N VAL A 193 10.39 -1.37 9.39
CA VAL A 193 10.85 -0.27 10.24
C VAL A 193 10.10 -0.34 11.56
N ASP A 194 10.81 -0.23 12.67
CA ASP A 194 10.16 -0.16 13.97
C ASP A 194 9.61 1.25 14.28
N ALA A 195 8.88 1.37 15.35
CA ALA A 195 8.29 2.64 15.80
C ALA A 195 9.30 3.72 16.22
N TYR A 196 10.58 3.39 16.28
CA TYR A 196 11.69 4.34 16.48
C TYR A 196 12.37 4.76 15.18
N GLY A 197 11.85 4.30 14.01
CA GLY A 197 12.44 4.58 12.71
C GLY A 197 13.66 3.74 12.35
N ARG A 198 13.99 2.69 13.14
CA ARG A 198 15.11 1.80 12.86
C ARG A 198 14.70 0.76 11.82
N THR A 199 15.49 0.61 10.77
CA THR A 199 15.29 -0.44 9.76
C THR A 199 15.73 -1.78 10.32
N LEU A 200 14.79 -2.72 10.47
CA LEU A 200 15.03 -4.06 11.00
C LEU A 200 15.36 -5.06 9.90
N ALA A 201 14.76 -4.91 8.74
CA ALA A 201 15.03 -5.72 7.56
C ALA A 201 14.80 -4.88 6.30
N MET A 202 15.52 -5.19 5.22
CA MET A 202 15.46 -4.42 3.97
C MET A 202 15.80 -5.31 2.77
N LEU A 203 15.11 -5.08 1.65
CA LEU A 203 15.54 -5.43 0.30
C LEU A 203 15.98 -4.18 -0.40
N GLU A 204 17.20 -4.19 -0.89
CA GLU A 204 17.81 -3.03 -1.54
C GLU A 204 17.15 -2.71 -2.89
N LEU A 205 17.41 -1.51 -3.37
CA LEU A 205 16.93 -1.03 -4.66
C LEU A 205 17.29 -2.01 -5.78
N GLY A 206 16.28 -2.38 -6.59
CA GLY A 206 16.47 -3.30 -7.71
C GLY A 206 16.64 -4.77 -7.32
N THR A 207 16.50 -5.10 -6.04
CA THR A 207 16.59 -6.48 -5.56
C THR A 207 15.20 -7.11 -5.47
N ALA A 208 15.02 -8.25 -6.17
CA ALA A 208 13.81 -9.05 -6.03
C ALA A 208 13.97 -10.10 -4.92
N GLY A 209 13.00 -10.18 -4.02
CA GLY A 209 13.06 -11.11 -2.90
C GLY A 209 11.84 -11.06 -1.99
N ILE A 210 11.96 -11.70 -0.83
CA ILE A 210 10.96 -11.72 0.24
C ILE A 210 11.66 -11.32 1.54
N ILE A 211 11.00 -10.49 2.34
CA ILE A 211 11.33 -10.28 3.75
C ILE A 211 10.33 -11.09 4.58
N ASP A 212 10.82 -12.12 5.25
CA ASP A 212 10.04 -12.93 6.20
C ASP A 212 10.45 -12.55 7.62
N THR A 213 9.53 -11.94 8.36
CA THR A 213 9.80 -11.43 9.70
C THR A 213 8.51 -11.27 10.52
N ARG A 214 8.65 -10.93 11.78
CA ARG A 214 7.54 -10.61 12.67
C ARG A 214 7.21 -9.12 12.60
N LEU A 215 5.92 -8.79 12.70
CA LEU A 215 5.48 -7.41 12.83
C LEU A 215 6.03 -6.80 14.14
N PRO A 216 6.75 -5.66 14.10
CA PRO A 216 7.20 -4.98 15.30
C PRO A 216 6.01 -4.40 16.09
N ARG A 217 6.22 -4.10 17.36
CA ARG A 217 5.18 -3.54 18.24
C ARG A 217 5.10 -2.02 18.13
N PRO A 218 3.89 -1.44 18.22
CA PRO A 218 3.73 0.01 18.34
C PRO A 218 4.20 0.53 19.70
N LEU A 219 4.48 1.82 19.74
CA LEU A 219 4.64 2.60 20.97
C LEU A 219 3.30 3.17 21.42
N SER A 220 3.25 3.72 22.62
CA SER A 220 2.15 4.63 23.01
C SER A 220 2.06 5.82 22.04
N PRO A 221 0.88 6.47 21.93
CA PRO A 221 0.75 7.66 21.09
C PRO A 221 1.84 8.69 21.39
N THR A 222 2.41 9.25 20.35
CA THR A 222 3.41 10.30 20.44
C THR A 222 2.74 11.65 20.67
N PRO A 223 3.46 12.69 21.08
CA PRO A 223 2.91 14.04 21.18
C PRO A 223 2.76 14.76 19.83
N TYR A 224 3.06 14.07 18.76
CA TYR A 224 3.06 14.60 17.39
C TYR A 224 1.66 14.60 16.77
#